data_fbf4bbb72180e17e141237b6f2603e93
#
_entry.id   fbf4bbb72180e17e141237b6f2603e93
#
_cell.length_a   1.000
_cell.length_b   1.000
_cell.length_c   1.000
_cell.angle_alpha   90.00
_cell.angle_beta   90.00
_cell.angle_gamma   90.00
#
_symmetry.space_group_name_H-M   'P 1'
#
loop_
_entity.id
_entity.type
_entity.pdbx_description
1 polymer ?
#
loop_
_entity_poly.entity_id
_entity_poly.type
_entity_poly.pdbx_seq_one_letter_code
_entity_poly.pdbx_strand_id
1 'polypeptide(L)'
;MKKIQLYLIIFLSSFFLSHSINSAEIDIYKKIDLFGEVLEKINKEYVDEINQSKSMDSAINGLLQSLDPYSSYMSPEIFKEMQTETSGEFGGLGIEVSMEAGVVKVITPIDDTPASKAGIKAGDYIVKIDNTQVQGKSLSEAVDLMRGLVGTDIELTVRRRGVKKALTFKITREIIEVQSVKSDLLENNIGYIRLTSFNDNSSNQIKKQIKKLKENGNLKAFILDLRNNPGGLLSQAIKISDFFLENGEIVSTKSRKKSENRKWFARKGDITAVSYTHLTLPTRKLV
;
A
#
# COMPACT_ATOMS: atom_id res chain seq x y z
N MET A 1 77.72 2.66 -5.24
CA MET A 1 77.07 3.15 -4.00
C MET A 1 75.80 3.98 -4.27
N LYS A 2 75.77 4.96 -5.14
CA LYS A 2 74.57 5.82 -5.39
C LYS A 2 73.31 5.08 -5.90
N LYS A 3 73.49 4.02 -6.74
CA LYS A 3 72.36 3.23 -7.25
C LYS A 3 71.67 2.38 -6.17
N ILE A 4 72.39 1.84 -5.20
CA ILE A 4 71.87 1.03 -4.11
C ILE A 4 71.07 1.92 -3.15
N GLN A 5 71.47 3.15 -2.86
CA GLN A 5 70.77 4.10 -2.07
C GLN A 5 69.43 4.52 -2.71
N LEU A 6 69.39 4.65 -4.04
CA LEU A 6 68.18 4.98 -4.76
C LEU A 6 67.12 3.87 -4.66
N TYR A 7 67.52 2.60 -4.79
CA TYR A 7 66.62 1.46 -4.64
C TYR A 7 66.14 1.29 -3.20
N LEU A 8 66.96 1.61 -2.22
CA LEU A 8 66.57 1.56 -0.81
C LEU A 8 65.52 2.64 -0.47
N ILE A 9 65.64 3.84 -1.06
CA ILE A 9 64.66 4.94 -0.90
C ILE A 9 63.33 4.60 -1.58
N ILE A 10 63.35 3.99 -2.78
CA ILE A 10 62.15 3.56 -3.49
C ILE A 10 61.45 2.42 -2.72
N PHE A 11 62.19 1.48 -2.16
CA PHE A 11 61.66 0.39 -1.35
C PHE A 11 61.05 0.90 -0.03
N LEU A 12 61.71 1.86 0.64
CA LEU A 12 61.13 2.49 1.85
C LEU A 12 59.89 3.31 1.51
N SER A 13 59.84 4.05 0.40
CA SER A 13 58.65 4.84 0.02
C SER A 13 57.45 3.95 -0.34
N SER A 14 57.69 2.76 -0.94
CA SER A 14 56.59 1.82 -1.24
C SER A 14 56.01 1.18 0.03
N PHE A 15 56.79 1.06 1.09
CA PHE A 15 56.32 0.50 2.37
C PHE A 15 55.46 1.50 3.16
N PHE A 16 55.66 2.82 2.94
CA PHE A 16 54.81 3.86 3.58
C PHE A 16 53.50 4.13 2.86
N LEU A 17 53.34 3.71 1.60
CA LEU A 17 52.09 3.90 0.84
C LEU A 17 51.03 2.84 1.12
N SER A 18 51.32 1.80 1.90
CA SER A 18 50.42 0.69 2.15
C SER A 18 49.53 0.84 3.39
N HIS A 19 49.55 1.96 4.09
CA HIS A 19 48.89 2.10 5.40
C HIS A 19 47.74 3.11 5.46
N SER A 20 47.11 3.43 4.34
CA SER A 20 46.01 4.42 4.34
C SER A 20 44.61 3.89 3.97
N ILE A 21 44.42 2.57 4.10
CA ILE A 21 43.09 2.02 3.81
C ILE A 21 42.63 1.20 5.03
N ASN A 22 42.03 1.83 6.02
CA ASN A 22 41.11 1.12 6.92
C ASN A 22 40.52 1.97 8.08
N SER A 23 40.57 3.28 8.05
CA SER A 23 40.03 4.08 9.16
C SER A 23 38.49 4.11 9.18
N ALA A 24 37.83 4.12 8.01
CA ALA A 24 36.38 4.20 7.92
C ALA A 24 35.70 2.85 8.19
N GLU A 25 36.32 1.74 7.76
CA GLU A 25 35.75 0.40 7.93
C GLU A 25 35.80 -0.06 9.40
N ILE A 26 36.86 0.27 10.11
CA ILE A 26 37.01 -0.01 11.55
C ILE A 26 35.99 0.77 12.40
N ASP A 27 35.60 1.96 11.98
CA ASP A 27 34.64 2.79 12.71
C ASP A 27 33.22 2.25 12.60
N ILE A 28 32.81 1.70 11.47
CA ILE A 28 31.45 1.14 11.28
C ILE A 28 31.25 -0.14 12.10
N TYR A 29 32.25 -1.02 12.16
CA TYR A 29 32.15 -2.23 12.99
C TYR A 29 32.05 -1.90 14.48
N LYS A 30 32.82 -0.93 14.98
CA LYS A 30 32.67 -0.43 16.35
C LYS A 30 31.27 0.10 16.66
N LYS A 31 30.64 0.76 15.67
CA LYS A 31 29.25 1.23 15.83
C LYS A 31 28.23 0.08 15.85
N ILE A 32 28.48 -0.97 15.09
CA ILE A 32 27.64 -2.19 15.10
C ILE A 32 27.79 -2.90 16.46
N ASP A 33 29.01 -3.04 16.98
CA ASP A 33 29.26 -3.62 18.31
C ASP A 33 28.55 -2.82 19.39
N LEU A 34 28.70 -1.49 19.40
CA LEU A 34 28.00 -0.60 20.32
C LEU A 34 26.47 -0.76 20.23
N PHE A 35 25.93 -0.90 19.01
CA PHE A 35 24.50 -1.14 18.82
C PHE A 35 24.06 -2.47 19.45
N GLY A 36 24.87 -3.53 19.30
CA GLY A 36 24.63 -4.82 19.95
C GLY A 36 24.65 -4.73 21.48
N GLU A 37 25.62 -4.02 22.06
CA GLU A 37 25.72 -3.78 23.51
C GLU A 37 24.48 -3.02 24.04
N VAL A 38 24.00 -2.01 23.31
CA VAL A 38 22.80 -1.26 23.68
C VAL A 38 21.56 -2.16 23.66
N LEU A 39 21.39 -2.99 22.61
CA LEU A 39 20.28 -3.95 22.54
C LEU A 39 20.31 -4.94 23.70
N GLU A 40 21.48 -5.48 24.01
CA GLU A 40 21.65 -6.41 25.13
C GLU A 40 21.30 -5.75 26.47
N LYS A 41 21.75 -4.50 26.67
CA LYS A 41 21.46 -3.71 27.87
C LYS A 41 19.96 -3.44 28.00
N ILE A 42 19.29 -3.03 26.92
CA ILE A 42 17.84 -2.82 26.93
C ILE A 42 17.12 -4.12 27.28
N ASN A 43 17.50 -5.24 26.68
CA ASN A 43 16.87 -6.54 26.95
C ASN A 43 17.04 -7.00 28.41
N LYS A 44 18.13 -6.60 29.08
CA LYS A 44 18.41 -7.01 30.46
C LYS A 44 17.82 -6.05 31.51
N GLU A 45 17.77 -4.75 31.23
CA GLU A 45 17.53 -3.72 32.22
C GLU A 45 16.22 -2.94 32.03
N TYR A 46 15.54 -3.08 30.87
CA TYR A 46 14.29 -2.38 30.65
C TYR A 46 13.17 -3.00 31.48
N VAL A 47 12.24 -2.15 31.97
CA VAL A 47 11.20 -2.54 32.95
C VAL A 47 10.20 -3.55 32.39
N ASP A 48 9.87 -3.45 31.09
CA ASP A 48 8.95 -4.34 30.41
C ASP A 48 9.70 -5.31 29.47
N GLU A 49 9.14 -6.49 29.27
CA GLU A 49 9.66 -7.43 28.29
C GLU A 49 9.56 -6.87 26.87
N ILE A 50 10.67 -6.77 26.16
CA ILE A 50 10.73 -6.22 24.82
C ILE A 50 10.70 -7.31 23.75
N ASN A 51 9.98 -7.05 22.65
CA ASN A 51 10.07 -7.87 21.48
C ASN A 51 11.31 -7.46 20.64
N GLN A 52 12.37 -8.27 20.71
CA GLN A 52 13.64 -8.00 20.02
C GLN A 52 13.48 -7.83 18.50
N SER A 53 12.59 -8.61 17.86
CA SER A 53 12.32 -8.49 16.42
C SER A 53 11.75 -7.12 16.08
N LYS A 54 10.74 -6.67 16.83
CA LYS A 54 10.17 -5.32 16.64
C LYS A 54 11.18 -4.20 16.90
N SER A 55 12.06 -4.39 17.87
CA SER A 55 13.11 -3.40 18.16
C SER A 55 14.11 -3.30 17.02
N MET A 56 14.47 -4.43 16.41
CA MET A 56 15.34 -4.46 15.24
C MET A 56 14.67 -3.82 14.00
N ASP A 57 13.40 -4.15 13.73
CA ASP A 57 12.62 -3.54 12.65
C ASP A 57 12.53 -2.03 12.81
N SER A 58 12.34 -1.55 14.05
CA SER A 58 12.32 -0.12 14.38
C SER A 58 13.67 0.56 14.13
N ALA A 59 14.78 -0.12 14.44
CA ALA A 59 16.11 0.40 14.20
C ALA A 59 16.41 0.51 12.69
N ILE A 60 16.05 -0.52 11.91
CA ILE A 60 16.19 -0.51 10.45
C ILE A 60 15.33 0.62 9.86
N ASN A 61 14.11 0.78 10.34
CA ASN A 61 13.22 1.84 9.88
C ASN A 61 13.78 3.23 10.22
N GLY A 62 14.33 3.42 11.43
CA GLY A 62 15.01 4.67 11.82
C GLY A 62 16.19 5.01 10.92
N LEU A 63 16.99 4.01 10.53
CA LEU A 63 18.08 4.19 9.57
C LEU A 63 17.56 4.68 8.21
N LEU A 64 16.50 4.07 7.69
CA LEU A 64 15.92 4.44 6.39
C LEU A 64 15.28 5.83 6.44
N GLN A 65 14.56 6.16 7.50
CA GLN A 65 13.96 7.48 7.69
C GLN A 65 15.00 8.60 7.79
N SER A 66 16.25 8.28 8.16
CA SER A 66 17.33 9.27 8.15
C SER A 66 17.79 9.67 6.73
N LEU A 67 17.41 8.93 5.71
CA LEU A 67 17.73 9.22 4.31
C LEU A 67 16.73 10.23 3.71
N ASP A 68 15.44 9.94 3.86
CA ASP A 68 14.33 10.77 3.41
C ASP A 68 13.01 10.32 4.08
N PRO A 69 11.94 11.14 4.04
CA PRO A 69 10.67 10.80 4.68
C PRO A 69 9.85 9.70 3.97
N TYR A 70 10.29 9.21 2.83
CA TYR A 70 9.58 8.19 2.03
C TYR A 70 10.27 6.83 2.09
N SER A 71 11.52 6.78 2.55
CA SER A 71 12.25 5.53 2.75
C SER A 71 11.80 4.85 4.03
N SER A 72 11.33 3.61 3.94
CA SER A 72 10.83 2.84 5.09
C SER A 72 11.12 1.35 4.93
N TYR A 73 11.23 0.66 6.04
CA TYR A 73 11.25 -0.79 6.10
C TYR A 73 9.84 -1.32 6.34
N MET A 74 9.48 -2.36 5.63
CA MET A 74 8.23 -3.09 5.82
C MET A 74 8.54 -4.48 6.32
N SER A 75 8.00 -4.85 7.48
CA SER A 75 8.01 -6.27 7.90
C SER A 75 7.23 -7.13 6.90
N PRO A 76 7.43 -8.46 6.90
CA PRO A 76 6.68 -9.36 6.01
C PRO A 76 5.15 -9.17 6.09
N GLU A 77 4.63 -8.90 7.30
CA GLU A 77 3.21 -8.66 7.55
C GLU A 77 2.75 -7.36 6.89
N ILE A 78 3.44 -6.24 7.13
CA ILE A 78 3.13 -4.92 6.54
C ILE A 78 3.26 -4.98 5.01
N PHE A 79 4.28 -5.69 4.51
CA PHE A 79 4.44 -5.88 3.06
C PHE A 79 3.27 -6.65 2.44
N LYS A 80 2.78 -7.69 3.12
CA LYS A 80 1.61 -8.45 2.69
C LYS A 80 0.32 -7.61 2.70
N GLU A 81 0.14 -6.77 3.72
CA GLU A 81 -0.98 -5.82 3.77
C GLU A 81 -0.91 -4.84 2.60
N MET A 82 0.25 -4.24 2.36
CA MET A 82 0.47 -3.34 1.23
C MET A 82 0.22 -4.03 -0.11
N GLN A 83 0.65 -5.29 -0.28
CA GLN A 83 0.34 -6.06 -1.49
C GLN A 83 -1.17 -6.25 -1.68
N THR A 84 -1.90 -6.53 -0.61
CA THR A 84 -3.36 -6.67 -0.64
C THR A 84 -4.04 -5.36 -1.01
N GLU A 85 -3.60 -4.24 -0.43
CA GLU A 85 -4.14 -2.91 -0.76
C GLU A 85 -3.84 -2.51 -2.21
N THR A 86 -2.62 -2.80 -2.69
CA THR A 86 -2.20 -2.46 -4.05
C THR A 86 -2.79 -3.37 -5.11
N SER A 87 -3.08 -4.64 -4.83
CA SER A 87 -3.84 -5.51 -5.74
C SER A 87 -5.28 -5.01 -5.91
N GLY A 88 -5.84 -4.37 -4.90
CA GLY A 88 -7.25 -3.98 -4.89
C GLY A 88 -8.21 -5.16 -4.78
N GLU A 89 -7.70 -6.31 -4.36
CA GLU A 89 -8.45 -7.54 -4.19
C GLU A 89 -7.97 -8.27 -2.93
N PHE A 90 -8.89 -8.89 -2.21
CA PHE A 90 -8.55 -9.73 -1.05
C PHE A 90 -9.52 -10.88 -0.90
N GLY A 91 -9.04 -11.96 -0.30
CA GLY A 91 -9.90 -13.08 0.08
C GLY A 91 -10.73 -12.71 1.31
N GLY A 92 -12.04 -12.72 1.17
CA GLY A 92 -12.94 -12.29 2.26
C GLY A 92 -14.40 -12.59 1.99
N LEU A 93 -15.26 -11.88 2.71
CA LEU A 93 -16.71 -12.12 2.72
C LEU A 93 -17.51 -11.05 1.98
N GLY A 94 -16.91 -9.86 1.76
CA GLY A 94 -17.60 -8.71 1.15
C GLY A 94 -18.58 -8.04 2.10
N ILE A 95 -18.10 -7.66 3.28
CA ILE A 95 -18.90 -6.96 4.31
C ILE A 95 -18.18 -5.66 4.69
N GLU A 96 -18.92 -4.55 4.68
CA GLU A 96 -18.48 -3.32 5.31
C GLU A 96 -18.92 -3.34 6.79
N VAL A 97 -17.98 -3.12 7.69
CA VAL A 97 -18.19 -3.27 9.13
C VAL A 97 -17.68 -2.07 9.91
N SER A 98 -18.24 -1.87 11.10
CA SER A 98 -17.75 -0.90 12.08
C SER A 98 -17.76 -1.53 13.47
N MET A 99 -17.08 -0.87 14.42
CA MET A 99 -17.16 -1.27 15.83
C MET A 99 -18.29 -0.46 16.53
N GLU A 100 -19.21 -1.15 17.18
CA GLU A 100 -20.25 -0.55 17.99
C GLU A 100 -20.41 -1.31 19.31
N ALA A 101 -20.26 -0.63 20.44
CA ALA A 101 -20.36 -1.21 21.79
C ALA A 101 -19.48 -2.47 22.01
N GLY A 102 -18.28 -2.50 21.44
CA GLY A 102 -17.30 -3.59 21.59
C GLY A 102 -17.62 -4.85 20.78
N VAL A 103 -18.53 -4.76 19.82
CA VAL A 103 -18.86 -5.82 18.86
C VAL A 103 -18.82 -5.29 17.42
N VAL A 104 -18.61 -6.16 16.47
CA VAL A 104 -18.57 -5.81 15.04
C VAL A 104 -19.99 -5.72 14.49
N LYS A 105 -20.36 -4.52 14.03
CA LYS A 105 -21.63 -4.26 13.35
C LYS A 105 -21.45 -4.27 11.85
N VAL A 106 -22.29 -4.99 11.15
CA VAL A 106 -22.41 -4.95 9.70
C VAL A 106 -23.09 -3.63 9.29
N ILE A 107 -22.37 -2.78 8.58
CA ILE A 107 -22.92 -1.57 7.96
C ILE A 107 -23.73 -1.99 6.74
N THR A 108 -23.08 -2.72 5.82
CA THR A 108 -23.75 -3.31 4.66
C THR A 108 -22.94 -4.49 4.10
N PRO A 109 -23.59 -5.59 3.68
CA PRO A 109 -22.95 -6.54 2.79
C PRO A 109 -22.85 -5.92 1.39
N ILE A 110 -21.74 -6.18 0.70
CA ILE A 110 -21.53 -5.76 -0.69
C ILE A 110 -22.36 -6.71 -1.59
N ASP A 111 -23.08 -6.16 -2.55
CA ASP A 111 -23.89 -6.95 -3.47
C ASP A 111 -23.04 -8.01 -4.21
N ASP A 112 -23.65 -9.15 -4.51
CA ASP A 112 -23.06 -10.29 -5.21
C ASP A 112 -21.87 -10.96 -4.51
N THR A 113 -21.54 -10.59 -3.26
CA THR A 113 -20.49 -11.21 -2.47
C THR A 113 -20.98 -12.41 -1.64
N PRO A 114 -20.05 -13.24 -1.11
CA PRO A 114 -20.40 -14.40 -0.29
C PRO A 114 -21.32 -14.10 0.90
N ALA A 115 -21.07 -12.99 1.59
CA ALA A 115 -21.89 -12.60 2.74
C ALA A 115 -23.32 -12.19 2.33
N SER A 116 -23.46 -11.45 1.23
CA SER A 116 -24.75 -11.09 0.67
C SER A 116 -25.54 -12.35 0.28
N LYS A 117 -24.91 -13.27 -0.45
CA LYS A 117 -25.50 -14.56 -0.86
C LYS A 117 -25.89 -15.44 0.33
N ALA A 118 -25.09 -15.40 1.42
CA ALA A 118 -25.38 -16.14 2.65
C ALA A 118 -26.53 -15.54 3.47
N GLY A 119 -26.97 -14.31 3.16
CA GLY A 119 -28.08 -13.65 3.85
C GLY A 119 -27.68 -12.82 5.08
N ILE A 120 -26.43 -12.41 5.17
CA ILE A 120 -25.97 -11.35 6.10
C ILE A 120 -26.71 -10.05 5.72
N LYS A 121 -27.11 -9.27 6.73
CA LYS A 121 -27.88 -8.04 6.53
C LYS A 121 -27.24 -6.85 7.24
N ALA A 122 -27.51 -5.66 6.72
CA ALA A 122 -27.18 -4.41 7.42
C ALA A 122 -27.81 -4.40 8.83
N GLY A 123 -27.03 -3.96 9.81
CA GLY A 123 -27.43 -3.95 11.21
C GLY A 123 -27.26 -5.28 11.96
N ASP A 124 -26.72 -6.31 11.34
CA ASP A 124 -26.30 -7.52 12.03
C ASP A 124 -25.08 -7.25 12.94
N TYR A 125 -25.00 -7.91 14.07
CA TYR A 125 -23.86 -7.87 14.98
C TYR A 125 -23.13 -9.19 14.98
N ILE A 126 -21.90 -9.21 14.50
CA ILE A 126 -21.03 -10.39 14.50
C ILE A 126 -20.47 -10.53 15.92
N VAL A 127 -20.83 -11.60 16.60
CA VAL A 127 -20.44 -11.85 17.99
C VAL A 127 -19.37 -12.91 18.10
N LYS A 128 -19.25 -13.79 17.08
CA LYS A 128 -18.24 -14.86 17.04
C LYS A 128 -17.79 -15.11 15.59
N ILE A 129 -16.52 -15.36 15.40
CA ILE A 129 -15.89 -15.72 14.14
C ILE A 129 -15.19 -17.06 14.38
N ASP A 130 -15.60 -18.11 13.68
CA ASP A 130 -15.22 -19.50 13.96
C ASP A 130 -15.37 -19.81 15.46
N ASN A 131 -14.28 -20.17 16.14
CA ASN A 131 -14.26 -20.42 17.58
C ASN A 131 -13.93 -19.17 18.43
N THR A 132 -13.71 -18.02 17.82
CA THR A 132 -13.21 -16.81 18.50
C THR A 132 -14.33 -15.82 18.78
N GLN A 133 -14.48 -15.41 20.05
CA GLN A 133 -15.38 -14.31 20.43
C GLN A 133 -14.83 -13.00 19.93
N VAL A 134 -15.69 -12.14 19.39
CA VAL A 134 -15.31 -10.80 18.87
C VAL A 134 -15.20 -9.76 19.98
N GLN A 135 -15.93 -9.95 21.07
CA GLN A 135 -15.93 -9.02 22.20
C GLN A 135 -14.52 -8.81 22.76
N GLY A 136 -14.11 -7.56 22.91
CA GLY A 136 -12.78 -7.18 23.41
C GLY A 136 -11.68 -7.10 22.35
N LYS A 137 -12.00 -7.43 21.10
CA LYS A 137 -11.07 -7.27 19.96
C LYS A 137 -11.23 -5.89 19.32
N SER A 138 -10.16 -5.42 18.71
CA SER A 138 -10.21 -4.25 17.81
C SER A 138 -10.92 -4.60 16.51
N LEU A 139 -11.33 -3.56 15.75
CA LEU A 139 -11.91 -3.76 14.43
C LEU A 139 -10.93 -4.46 13.47
N SER A 140 -9.65 -4.08 13.51
CA SER A 140 -8.61 -4.68 12.67
C SER A 140 -8.48 -6.18 12.96
N GLU A 141 -8.34 -6.59 14.21
CA GLU A 141 -8.25 -8.01 14.60
C GLU A 141 -9.48 -8.82 14.14
N ALA A 142 -10.66 -8.25 14.22
CA ALA A 142 -11.87 -8.91 13.76
C ALA A 142 -11.92 -9.03 12.23
N VAL A 143 -11.47 -7.98 11.50
CA VAL A 143 -11.35 -8.01 10.03
C VAL A 143 -10.31 -9.03 9.58
N ASP A 144 -9.17 -9.12 10.26
CA ASP A 144 -8.12 -10.11 9.94
C ASP A 144 -8.61 -11.55 10.12
N LEU A 145 -9.43 -11.81 11.13
CA LEU A 145 -10.08 -13.11 11.30
C LEU A 145 -11.08 -13.41 10.16
N MET A 146 -11.79 -12.40 9.65
CA MET A 146 -12.73 -12.57 8.54
C MET A 146 -12.04 -12.72 7.18
N ARG A 147 -10.87 -12.13 6.99
CA ARG A 147 -10.03 -12.32 5.80
C ARG A 147 -9.37 -13.69 5.81
N GLY A 148 -8.89 -14.14 4.66
CA GLY A 148 -8.16 -15.40 4.55
C GLY A 148 -8.01 -15.86 3.10
N LEU A 149 -7.51 -17.07 2.93
CA LEU A 149 -7.33 -17.65 1.61
C LEU A 149 -8.67 -17.86 0.92
N VAL A 150 -8.74 -17.52 -0.36
CA VAL A 150 -9.90 -17.76 -1.22
C VAL A 150 -10.20 -19.26 -1.25
N GLY A 151 -11.48 -19.60 -1.19
CA GLY A 151 -11.96 -21.00 -1.15
C GLY A 151 -11.97 -21.64 0.23
N THR A 152 -11.51 -20.94 1.28
CA THR A 152 -11.63 -21.44 2.67
C THR A 152 -12.95 -21.03 3.30
N ASP A 153 -13.49 -21.92 4.14
CA ASP A 153 -14.74 -21.66 4.86
C ASP A 153 -14.47 -20.89 6.16
N ILE A 154 -15.47 -20.13 6.58
CA ILE A 154 -15.55 -19.43 7.86
C ILE A 154 -16.97 -19.51 8.40
N GLU A 155 -17.11 -19.58 9.71
CA GLU A 155 -18.39 -19.56 10.40
C GLU A 155 -18.58 -18.26 11.15
N LEU A 156 -19.63 -17.51 10.84
CA LEU A 156 -20.03 -16.30 11.57
C LEU A 156 -21.25 -16.57 12.45
N THR A 157 -21.13 -16.27 13.75
CA THR A 157 -22.30 -16.20 14.64
C THR A 157 -22.74 -14.75 14.76
N VAL A 158 -23.99 -14.50 14.43
CA VAL A 158 -24.57 -13.16 14.28
C VAL A 158 -25.78 -12.99 15.19
N ARG A 159 -25.87 -11.82 15.82
CA ARG A 159 -27.09 -11.33 16.48
C ARG A 159 -27.81 -10.36 15.58
N ARG A 160 -29.08 -10.60 15.32
CA ARG A 160 -29.95 -9.75 14.48
C ARG A 160 -31.11 -9.21 15.30
N ARG A 161 -31.37 -7.91 15.17
CA ARG A 161 -32.47 -7.26 15.86
C ARG A 161 -33.83 -7.94 15.51
N GLY A 162 -34.62 -8.24 16.51
CA GLY A 162 -35.90 -8.94 16.34
C GLY A 162 -35.82 -10.47 16.26
N VAL A 163 -34.62 -11.04 16.26
CA VAL A 163 -34.42 -12.51 16.26
C VAL A 163 -33.87 -12.94 17.61
N LYS A 164 -34.62 -13.79 18.33
CA LYS A 164 -34.24 -14.24 19.69
C LYS A 164 -33.00 -15.11 19.72
N LYS A 165 -32.83 -15.98 18.72
CA LYS A 165 -31.67 -16.90 18.63
C LYS A 165 -30.56 -16.28 17.80
N ALA A 166 -29.30 -16.57 18.16
CA ALA A 166 -28.16 -16.26 17.30
C ALA A 166 -28.27 -17.05 16.00
N LEU A 167 -27.89 -16.42 14.91
CA LEU A 167 -27.85 -17.02 13.58
C LEU A 167 -26.41 -17.44 13.28
N THR A 168 -26.24 -18.60 12.67
CA THR A 168 -24.93 -19.09 12.23
C THR A 168 -24.91 -19.12 10.71
N PHE A 169 -23.87 -18.54 10.12
CA PHE A 169 -23.66 -18.49 8.68
C PHE A 169 -22.31 -19.16 8.37
N LYS A 170 -22.34 -20.21 7.57
CA LYS A 170 -21.12 -20.79 6.98
C LYS A 170 -20.91 -20.17 5.62
N ILE A 171 -19.76 -19.51 5.41
CA ILE A 171 -19.48 -18.72 4.23
C ILE A 171 -18.11 -19.11 3.68
N THR A 172 -18.01 -19.35 2.39
CA THR A 172 -16.73 -19.59 1.71
C THR A 172 -16.14 -18.25 1.27
N ARG A 173 -14.88 -17.98 1.58
CA ARG A 173 -14.20 -16.75 1.16
C ARG A 173 -14.02 -16.73 -0.34
N GLU A 174 -14.35 -15.63 -0.98
CA GLU A 174 -14.12 -15.35 -2.40
C GLU A 174 -13.20 -14.13 -2.55
N ILE A 175 -12.76 -13.87 -3.78
CA ILE A 175 -12.07 -12.62 -4.13
C ILE A 175 -13.06 -11.47 -4.02
N ILE A 176 -12.74 -10.49 -3.17
CA ILE A 176 -13.51 -9.25 -3.03
C ILE A 176 -12.74 -8.13 -3.70
N GLU A 177 -13.31 -7.57 -4.77
CA GLU A 177 -12.72 -6.43 -5.46
C GLU A 177 -13.02 -5.12 -4.71
N VAL A 178 -11.99 -4.34 -4.46
CA VAL A 178 -12.12 -2.99 -3.91
C VAL A 178 -12.53 -2.03 -5.02
N GLN A 179 -13.72 -1.45 -4.91
CA GLN A 179 -14.18 -0.44 -5.84
C GLN A 179 -13.45 0.88 -5.60
N SER A 180 -12.33 1.09 -6.32
CA SER A 180 -11.55 2.33 -6.24
C SER A 180 -12.11 3.47 -7.10
N VAL A 181 -13.05 3.18 -7.99
CA VAL A 181 -13.63 4.15 -8.93
C VAL A 181 -15.13 4.27 -8.71
N LYS A 182 -15.59 5.49 -8.48
CA LYS A 182 -17.02 5.86 -8.46
C LYS A 182 -17.28 6.83 -9.61
N SER A 183 -18.45 6.75 -10.23
CA SER A 183 -18.82 7.65 -11.33
C SER A 183 -20.25 8.09 -11.22
N ASP A 184 -20.51 9.30 -11.71
CA ASP A 184 -21.84 9.89 -11.80
C ASP A 184 -21.95 10.76 -13.04
N LEU A 185 -23.18 10.97 -13.53
CA LEU A 185 -23.48 11.91 -14.60
C LEU A 185 -24.07 13.17 -13.98
N LEU A 186 -23.29 14.25 -14.02
CA LEU A 186 -23.73 15.55 -13.51
C LEU A 186 -24.60 16.29 -14.53
N GLU A 187 -25.22 17.38 -14.10
CA GLU A 187 -25.93 18.32 -14.98
C GLU A 187 -25.07 18.75 -16.16
N ASN A 188 -25.70 19.13 -17.25
CA ASN A 188 -25.04 19.52 -18.52
C ASN A 188 -24.21 18.41 -19.19
N ASN A 189 -24.49 17.15 -18.90
CA ASN A 189 -23.78 15.97 -19.46
C ASN A 189 -22.28 15.98 -19.16
N ILE A 190 -21.90 16.29 -17.93
CA ILE A 190 -20.53 16.21 -17.42
C ILE A 190 -20.36 14.85 -16.71
N GLY A 191 -19.44 14.01 -17.19
CA GLY A 191 -19.06 12.78 -16.52
C GLY A 191 -18.17 13.07 -15.32
N TYR A 192 -18.61 12.67 -14.13
CA TYR A 192 -17.80 12.74 -12.91
C TYR A 192 -17.23 11.36 -12.60
N ILE A 193 -15.91 11.29 -12.35
CA ILE A 193 -15.21 10.07 -11.98
C ILE A 193 -14.34 10.39 -10.77
N ARG A 194 -14.57 9.70 -9.67
CA ARG A 194 -13.73 9.77 -8.48
C ARG A 194 -12.86 8.53 -8.38
N LEU A 195 -11.56 8.71 -8.30
CA LEU A 195 -10.59 7.65 -8.05
C LEU A 195 -10.04 7.81 -6.62
N THR A 196 -10.26 6.81 -5.78
CA THR A 196 -9.87 6.85 -4.36
C THR A 196 -8.46 6.32 -4.10
N SER A 197 -7.95 5.40 -4.95
CA SER A 197 -6.59 4.85 -4.88
C SER A 197 -6.18 4.26 -6.23
N PHE A 198 -4.86 4.14 -6.46
CA PHE A 198 -4.32 3.52 -7.66
C PHE A 198 -3.95 2.06 -7.37
N ASN A 199 -4.93 1.15 -7.42
CA ASN A 199 -4.72 -0.31 -7.34
C ASN A 199 -4.66 -0.95 -8.72
N ASP A 200 -4.31 -2.24 -8.81
CA ASP A 200 -4.08 -2.94 -10.07
C ASP A 200 -5.28 -2.89 -11.05
N ASN A 201 -6.49 -2.77 -10.53
CA ASN A 201 -7.71 -2.77 -11.34
C ASN A 201 -8.23 -1.35 -11.66
N SER A 202 -7.61 -0.30 -11.11
CA SER A 202 -8.10 1.09 -11.23
C SER A 202 -8.26 1.56 -12.67
N SER A 203 -7.29 1.27 -13.55
CA SER A 203 -7.37 1.67 -14.96
C SER A 203 -8.53 0.97 -15.71
N ASN A 204 -8.78 -0.30 -15.42
CA ASN A 204 -9.90 -1.04 -16.00
C ASN A 204 -11.24 -0.52 -15.51
N GLN A 205 -11.34 -0.24 -14.20
CA GLN A 205 -12.53 0.35 -13.60
C GLN A 205 -12.83 1.73 -14.21
N ILE A 206 -11.83 2.60 -14.38
CA ILE A 206 -12.01 3.90 -15.06
C ILE A 206 -12.50 3.72 -16.50
N LYS A 207 -11.87 2.84 -17.28
CA LYS A 207 -12.32 2.55 -18.65
C LYS A 207 -13.79 2.11 -18.70
N LYS A 208 -14.17 1.20 -17.80
CA LYS A 208 -15.55 0.71 -17.70
C LYS A 208 -16.52 1.84 -17.37
N GLN A 209 -16.16 2.71 -16.41
CA GLN A 209 -17.02 3.84 -16.05
C GLN A 209 -17.11 4.90 -17.14
N ILE A 210 -16.02 5.25 -17.81
CA ILE A 210 -16.04 6.16 -18.97
C ILE A 210 -16.96 5.61 -20.06
N LYS A 211 -16.85 4.30 -20.39
CA LYS A 211 -17.70 3.66 -21.38
C LYS A 211 -19.18 3.77 -20.99
N LYS A 212 -19.52 3.41 -19.74
CA LYS A 212 -20.88 3.51 -19.21
C LYS A 212 -21.45 4.95 -19.29
N LEU A 213 -20.64 5.94 -18.92
CA LEU A 213 -21.04 7.35 -18.99
C LEU A 213 -21.28 7.82 -20.43
N LYS A 214 -20.47 7.35 -21.41
CA LYS A 214 -20.65 7.67 -22.82
C LYS A 214 -21.92 7.03 -23.41
N GLU A 215 -22.27 5.81 -22.98
CA GLU A 215 -23.48 5.13 -23.42
C GLU A 215 -24.76 5.80 -22.90
N ASN A 216 -24.68 6.42 -21.70
CA ASN A 216 -25.84 7.03 -21.06
C ASN A 216 -26.10 8.50 -21.44
N GLY A 217 -25.26 9.13 -22.28
CA GLY A 217 -25.46 10.54 -22.65
C GLY A 217 -24.42 11.08 -23.63
N ASN A 218 -24.75 12.23 -24.22
CA ASN A 218 -23.82 12.96 -25.07
C ASN A 218 -22.88 13.79 -24.19
N LEU A 219 -21.81 13.16 -23.67
CA LEU A 219 -20.87 13.77 -22.73
C LEU A 219 -20.16 14.96 -23.38
N LYS A 220 -20.15 16.09 -22.66
CA LYS A 220 -19.46 17.32 -23.06
C LYS A 220 -18.07 17.44 -22.43
N ALA A 221 -17.89 16.88 -21.22
CA ALA A 221 -16.64 16.96 -20.48
C ALA A 221 -16.56 15.85 -19.42
N PHE A 222 -15.35 15.66 -18.85
CA PHE A 222 -15.09 14.82 -17.70
C PHE A 222 -14.46 15.61 -16.56
N ILE A 223 -14.82 15.24 -15.34
CA ILE A 223 -14.13 15.66 -14.12
C ILE A 223 -13.51 14.42 -13.49
N LEU A 224 -12.19 14.38 -13.36
CA LEU A 224 -11.46 13.37 -12.60
C LEU A 224 -11.15 13.92 -11.20
N ASP A 225 -11.80 13.37 -10.18
CA ASP A 225 -11.61 13.76 -8.78
C ASP A 225 -10.61 12.83 -8.10
N LEU A 226 -9.45 13.40 -7.72
CA LEU A 226 -8.38 12.73 -6.99
C LEU A 226 -8.24 13.24 -5.55
N ARG A 227 -9.22 13.97 -5.04
CA ARG A 227 -9.16 14.50 -3.66
C ARG A 227 -9.18 13.34 -2.66
N ASN A 228 -8.26 13.42 -1.66
CA ASN A 228 -8.04 12.37 -0.65
C ASN A 228 -7.57 11.03 -1.23
N ASN A 229 -6.98 11.03 -2.42
CA ASN A 229 -6.32 9.86 -2.98
C ASN A 229 -4.88 9.83 -2.45
N PRO A 230 -4.48 8.79 -1.66
CA PRO A 230 -3.13 8.71 -1.10
C PRO A 230 -2.07 8.30 -2.14
N GLY A 231 -2.48 7.90 -3.34
CA GLY A 231 -1.61 7.35 -4.37
C GLY A 231 -1.84 5.86 -4.63
N GLY A 232 -0.76 5.11 -4.83
CA GLY A 232 -0.76 3.68 -5.10
C GLY A 232 0.23 3.31 -6.20
N LEU A 233 -0.13 2.38 -7.09
CA LEU A 233 0.75 1.86 -8.12
C LEU A 233 1.08 2.89 -9.20
N LEU A 234 2.36 3.18 -9.38
CA LEU A 234 2.86 4.06 -10.44
C LEU A 234 2.43 3.58 -11.84
N SER A 235 2.40 2.27 -12.06
CA SER A 235 1.95 1.68 -13.33
C SER A 235 0.51 2.05 -13.67
N GLN A 236 -0.36 2.13 -12.66
CA GLN A 236 -1.76 2.52 -12.84
C GLN A 236 -1.91 4.04 -13.05
N ALA A 237 -1.12 4.83 -12.32
CA ALA A 237 -1.09 6.29 -12.53
C ALA A 237 -0.66 6.61 -13.97
N ILE A 238 0.36 5.93 -14.50
CA ILE A 238 0.79 6.08 -15.89
C ILE A 238 -0.32 5.69 -16.87
N LYS A 239 -0.94 4.51 -16.70
CA LYS A 239 -2.03 4.05 -17.56
C LYS A 239 -3.23 5.00 -17.57
N ILE A 240 -3.59 5.51 -16.38
CA ILE A 240 -4.73 6.42 -16.25
C ILE A 240 -4.40 7.79 -16.84
N SER A 241 -3.19 8.31 -16.63
CA SER A 241 -2.75 9.54 -17.27
C SER A 241 -2.75 9.44 -18.80
N ASP A 242 -2.32 8.29 -19.33
CA ASP A 242 -2.31 7.99 -20.76
C ASP A 242 -3.73 8.03 -21.39
N PHE A 243 -4.79 7.84 -20.61
CA PHE A 243 -6.18 7.95 -21.13
C PHE A 243 -6.61 9.39 -21.46
N PHE A 244 -5.90 10.38 -20.94
CA PHE A 244 -6.24 11.81 -21.04
C PHE A 244 -5.18 12.62 -21.78
N LEU A 245 -4.11 11.98 -22.27
CA LEU A 245 -2.98 12.64 -22.92
C LEU A 245 -2.71 12.02 -24.29
N GLU A 246 -2.56 12.84 -25.32
CA GLU A 246 -2.24 12.37 -26.68
C GLU A 246 -0.73 12.20 -26.90
N ASN A 247 0.11 12.96 -26.20
CA ASN A 247 1.56 12.97 -26.34
C ASN A 247 2.23 13.61 -25.14
N GLY A 248 3.54 13.52 -25.07
CA GLY A 248 4.38 14.10 -24.01
C GLY A 248 4.86 13.08 -22.97
N GLU A 249 5.79 13.50 -22.14
CA GLU A 249 6.30 12.72 -21.02
C GLU A 249 5.29 12.77 -19.88
N ILE A 250 4.81 11.60 -19.42
CA ILE A 250 3.91 11.46 -18.28
C ILE A 250 4.70 11.59 -16.98
N VAL A 251 5.75 10.78 -16.84
CA VAL A 251 6.62 10.74 -15.67
C VAL A 251 7.98 10.16 -16.02
N SER A 252 9.00 10.56 -15.28
CA SER A 252 10.31 9.93 -15.35
C SER A 252 10.85 9.62 -13.96
N THR A 253 11.65 8.56 -13.85
CA THR A 253 12.42 8.23 -12.66
C THR A 253 13.91 8.40 -12.96
N LYS A 254 14.63 8.95 -11.98
CA LYS A 254 16.09 9.07 -12.03
C LYS A 254 16.69 8.26 -10.89
N SER A 255 17.64 7.42 -11.23
CA SER A 255 18.42 6.62 -10.29
C SER A 255 19.88 7.10 -10.25
N ARG A 256 20.60 6.75 -9.19
CA ARG A 256 22.04 6.93 -9.08
C ARG A 256 22.77 6.25 -10.24
N LYS A 257 22.29 5.08 -10.67
CA LYS A 257 22.74 4.40 -11.88
C LYS A 257 21.92 4.88 -13.07
N LYS A 258 22.55 5.60 -14.00
CA LYS A 258 21.86 6.15 -15.19
C LYS A 258 21.15 5.09 -16.04
N SER A 259 21.62 3.84 -16.04
CA SER A 259 20.99 2.71 -16.75
C SER A 259 19.62 2.31 -16.18
N GLU A 260 19.30 2.73 -14.96
CA GLU A 260 18.02 2.46 -14.31
C GLU A 260 17.02 3.60 -14.48
N ASN A 261 17.42 4.69 -15.14
CA ASN A 261 16.52 5.79 -15.46
C ASN A 261 15.43 5.30 -16.40
N ARG A 262 14.18 5.65 -16.09
CA ARG A 262 13.01 5.29 -16.91
C ARG A 262 12.20 6.53 -17.23
N LYS A 263 11.56 6.51 -18.42
CA LYS A 263 10.64 7.53 -18.88
C LYS A 263 9.41 6.87 -19.49
N TRP A 264 8.26 7.43 -19.20
CA TRP A 264 7.00 6.99 -19.79
C TRP A 264 6.35 8.14 -20.53
N PHE A 265 5.87 7.85 -21.72
CA PHE A 265 5.26 8.82 -22.63
C PHE A 265 3.83 8.41 -22.92
N ALA A 266 2.99 9.42 -23.13
CA ALA A 266 1.63 9.24 -23.61
C ALA A 266 1.61 8.67 -25.03
N ARG A 267 0.59 7.86 -25.31
CA ARG A 267 0.36 7.22 -26.60
C ARG A 267 -0.88 7.81 -27.24
N LYS A 268 -0.88 7.91 -28.58
CA LYS A 268 -2.09 8.28 -29.31
C LYS A 268 -3.19 7.27 -29.05
N GLY A 269 -4.39 7.75 -28.73
CA GLY A 269 -5.54 6.90 -28.48
C GLY A 269 -6.33 7.31 -27.25
N ASP A 270 -6.41 8.61 -27.00
CA ASP A 270 -7.21 9.21 -25.94
C ASP A 270 -8.64 8.61 -25.90
N ILE A 271 -9.02 8.08 -24.74
CA ILE A 271 -10.38 7.57 -24.53
C ILE A 271 -11.38 8.70 -24.47
N THR A 272 -10.95 9.90 -24.21
CA THR A 272 -11.82 11.03 -23.92
C THR A 272 -12.04 11.95 -25.10
N ALA A 273 -11.60 11.76 -26.30
CA ALA A 273 -11.84 12.53 -27.54
C ALA A 273 -12.09 14.07 -27.38
N VAL A 274 -11.95 14.61 -26.18
CA VAL A 274 -12.14 16.02 -25.79
C VAL A 274 -11.00 16.38 -24.84
N SER A 275 -9.83 16.61 -25.43
CA SER A 275 -8.63 16.99 -24.70
C SER A 275 -8.66 18.47 -24.36
N TYR A 276 -9.18 18.81 -23.21
CA TYR A 276 -8.78 20.03 -22.54
C TYR A 276 -8.29 19.69 -21.14
N THR A 277 -6.99 19.47 -21.02
CA THR A 277 -6.36 19.21 -19.72
C THR A 277 -5.92 20.51 -19.09
N HIS A 278 -6.77 21.10 -18.27
CA HIS A 278 -6.33 22.02 -17.24
C HIS A 278 -6.09 21.21 -15.96
N LEU A 279 -4.88 20.70 -15.81
CA LEU A 279 -4.39 20.15 -14.54
C LEU A 279 -3.95 21.32 -13.65
N THR A 280 -4.83 21.80 -12.78
CA THR A 280 -4.43 22.59 -11.62
C THR A 280 -4.02 21.63 -10.51
N LEU A 281 -2.81 21.11 -10.59
CA LEU A 281 -2.18 20.47 -9.45
C LEU A 281 -1.65 21.58 -8.54
N PRO A 282 -1.96 21.58 -7.22
CA PRO A 282 -1.15 22.32 -6.29
C PRO A 282 0.27 21.74 -6.40
N THR A 283 1.17 22.51 -6.98
CA THR A 283 2.58 22.16 -7.09
C THR A 283 3.16 22.11 -5.67
N ARG A 284 3.12 20.93 -5.05
CA ARG A 284 4.03 20.63 -3.97
C ARG A 284 5.41 20.46 -4.63
N LYS A 285 6.29 21.44 -4.46
CA LYS A 285 7.71 21.21 -4.71
C LYS A 285 8.14 20.05 -3.82
N LEU A 286 8.36 18.89 -4.43
CA LEU A 286 9.16 17.84 -3.83
C LEU A 286 10.60 18.32 -3.95
N VAL A 287 11.20 18.65 -2.81
CA VAL A 287 12.62 18.96 -2.68
C VAL A 287 13.40 17.69 -2.77
#